data_378750f9c31e6fa93b23541aee4d2e74
#
_entry.id   378750f9c31e6fa93b23541aee4d2e74
#
_cell.length_a   1.000
_cell.length_b   1.000
_cell.length_c   1.000
_cell.angle_alpha   90.00
_cell.angle_beta   90.00
_cell.angle_gamma   90.00
#
_symmetry.space_group_name_H-M   'P 1'
#
loop_
_entity.id
_entity.type
_entity.pdbx_description
1 polymer ?
#
loop_
_entity_poly.entity_id
_entity_poly.type
_entity_poly.pdbx_seq_one_letter_code
_entity_poly.pdbx_strand_id
1 'polypeptide(L)'
;MAGSWLKMRHDLIDAPEIRRLSRACGVTKDDIYGKLFRLWSWFDRHSRNGHVAGETGELVDEIVGLSGFAQALVSVGWLAEDQGGIVIPN
;
A
#
# COMPACT_ATOMS: atom_id res chain seq x y z
N MET A 1 -7.34 -6.69 16.39
CA MET A 1 -7.77 -5.44 15.88
C MET A 1 -6.93 -5.01 14.67
N ALA A 2 -7.55 -4.96 13.55
CA ALA A 2 -6.82 -4.76 12.30
C ALA A 2 -6.15 -3.39 12.21
N GLY A 3 -6.73 -2.36 12.81
CA GLY A 3 -6.19 -1.01 12.71
C GLY A 3 -4.81 -0.82 13.30
N SER A 4 -4.34 -1.78 14.10
CA SER A 4 -3.05 -1.63 14.78
C SER A 4 -1.87 -1.60 13.80
N TRP A 5 -2.02 -2.11 12.58
CA TRP A 5 -0.93 -2.12 11.61
C TRP A 5 -1.00 -0.95 10.61
N LEU A 6 -1.99 -0.10 10.71
CA LEU A 6 -2.05 1.10 9.88
C LEU A 6 -1.02 2.11 10.39
N LYS A 7 -0.21 2.61 9.49
CA LYS A 7 0.96 3.43 9.84
C LYS A 7 0.82 4.87 9.35
N MET A 8 -0.38 5.44 9.41
CA MET A 8 -0.61 6.82 8.96
C MET A 8 -0.15 7.82 10.03
N ARG A 9 1.14 7.83 10.30
CA ARG A 9 1.74 8.76 11.29
C ARG A 9 2.03 10.09 10.63
N HIS A 10 2.18 11.16 11.44
CA HIS A 10 2.46 12.47 10.86
C HIS A 10 3.80 12.53 10.14
N ASP A 11 4.77 11.72 10.53
CA ASP A 11 6.08 11.73 9.89
C ASP A 11 6.15 10.85 8.65
N LEU A 12 5.08 10.13 8.33
CA LEU A 12 5.08 9.21 7.21
C LEU A 12 5.35 9.93 5.89
N ILE A 13 4.80 11.14 5.73
CA ILE A 13 4.95 11.90 4.48
C ILE A 13 6.42 12.19 4.17
N ASP A 14 7.28 12.21 5.18
CA ASP A 14 8.69 12.50 5.00
C ASP A 14 9.54 11.23 4.89
N ALA A 15 8.92 10.05 4.93
CA ALA A 15 9.66 8.80 4.82
C ALA A 15 10.31 8.69 3.44
N PRO A 16 11.54 8.14 3.35
CA PRO A 16 12.20 7.98 2.05
C PRO A 16 11.38 7.15 1.07
N GLU A 17 10.61 6.20 1.56
CA GLU A 17 9.75 5.37 0.71
C GLU A 17 8.69 6.20 -0.01
N ILE A 18 8.15 7.21 0.65
CA ILE A 18 7.15 8.10 0.03
C ILE A 18 7.77 8.80 -1.17
N ARG A 19 9.00 9.28 -1.03
CA ARG A 19 9.70 9.94 -2.14
C ARG A 19 9.94 8.97 -3.29
N ARG A 20 10.34 7.73 -2.98
CA ARG A 20 10.54 6.72 -4.01
C ARG A 20 9.25 6.39 -4.73
N LEU A 21 8.16 6.25 -4.00
CA LEU A 21 6.85 5.98 -4.59
C LEU A 21 6.41 7.12 -5.48
N SER A 22 6.60 8.35 -5.02
CA SER A 22 6.24 9.55 -5.79
C SER A 22 6.98 9.54 -7.14
N ARG A 23 8.27 9.26 -7.11
CA ARG A 23 9.07 9.22 -8.34
C ARG A 23 8.68 8.06 -9.25
N ALA A 24 8.50 6.88 -8.68
CA ALA A 24 8.17 5.69 -9.46
C ALA A 24 6.82 5.82 -10.14
N CYS A 25 5.86 6.45 -9.47
CA CYS A 25 4.50 6.56 -9.99
C CYS A 25 4.26 7.85 -10.76
N GLY A 26 5.17 8.82 -10.68
CA GLY A 26 5.00 10.08 -11.38
C GLY A 26 3.90 10.96 -10.81
N VAL A 27 3.66 10.87 -9.51
CA VAL A 27 2.64 11.66 -8.82
C VAL A 27 3.26 12.33 -7.60
N THR A 28 2.53 13.26 -6.99
CA THR A 28 3.06 13.99 -5.83
C THR A 28 3.07 13.10 -4.59
N LYS A 29 3.83 13.53 -3.57
CA LYS A 29 3.82 12.85 -2.28
C LYS A 29 2.44 12.88 -1.65
N ASP A 30 1.69 13.97 -1.83
CA ASP A 30 0.34 14.06 -1.30
C ASP A 30 -0.56 13.02 -1.94
N ASP A 31 -0.40 12.80 -3.25
CA ASP A 31 -1.13 11.74 -3.95
C ASP A 31 -0.81 10.37 -3.38
N ILE A 32 0.47 10.11 -3.14
CA ILE A 32 0.91 8.85 -2.56
C ILE A 32 0.29 8.67 -1.18
N TYR A 33 0.35 9.72 -0.36
CA TYR A 33 -0.18 9.66 1.01
C TYR A 33 -1.67 9.34 1.01
N GLY A 34 -2.43 10.02 0.14
CA GLY A 34 -3.86 9.76 0.01
C GLY A 34 -4.17 8.35 -0.47
N LYS A 35 -3.38 7.84 -1.42
CA LYS A 35 -3.55 6.49 -1.93
C LYS A 35 -3.23 5.45 -0.86
N LEU A 36 -2.20 5.69 -0.05
CA LEU A 36 -1.86 4.80 1.05
C LEU A 36 -2.98 4.76 2.08
N PHE A 37 -3.55 5.92 2.41
CA PHE A 37 -4.67 5.97 3.35
C PHE A 37 -5.85 5.15 2.83
N ARG A 38 -6.17 5.30 1.55
CA ARG A 38 -7.25 4.55 0.91
C ARG A 38 -6.98 3.05 0.95
N LEU A 39 -5.75 2.66 0.61
CA LEU A 39 -5.37 1.26 0.54
C LEU A 39 -5.37 0.62 1.94
N TRP A 40 -4.76 1.30 2.91
CA TRP A 40 -4.67 0.75 4.26
C TRP A 40 -6.03 0.69 4.93
N SER A 41 -6.92 1.66 4.63
CA SER A 41 -8.30 1.61 5.13
C SER A 41 -9.04 0.41 4.55
N TRP A 42 -8.82 0.13 3.26
CA TRP A 42 -9.41 -1.04 2.64
C TRP A 42 -8.89 -2.33 3.28
N PHE A 43 -7.58 -2.43 3.49
CA PHE A 43 -6.99 -3.60 4.12
C PHE A 43 -7.49 -3.77 5.55
N ASP A 44 -7.68 -2.67 6.26
CA ASP A 44 -8.20 -2.73 7.62
C ASP A 44 -9.58 -3.38 7.67
N ARG A 45 -10.40 -3.12 6.66
CA ARG A 45 -11.76 -3.65 6.62
C ARG A 45 -11.85 -5.07 6.03
N HIS A 46 -10.94 -5.42 5.12
CA HIS A 46 -11.11 -6.60 4.28
C HIS A 46 -10.00 -7.64 4.41
N SER A 47 -8.93 -7.32 5.13
CA SER A 47 -7.83 -8.27 5.26
C SER A 47 -7.87 -8.98 6.60
N ARG A 48 -7.12 -10.07 6.67
CA ARG A 48 -6.88 -10.77 7.91
C ARG A 48 -5.42 -10.55 8.28
N ASN A 49 -5.17 -9.72 9.29
CA ASN A 49 -3.81 -9.37 9.72
C ASN A 49 -2.95 -8.85 8.55
N GLY A 50 -3.57 -8.04 7.67
CA GLY A 50 -2.86 -7.48 6.53
C GLY A 50 -2.73 -8.42 5.34
N HIS A 51 -3.36 -9.59 5.37
CA HIS A 51 -3.27 -10.57 4.28
C HIS A 51 -4.62 -10.72 3.59
N VAL A 52 -4.61 -10.70 2.26
CA VAL A 52 -5.81 -10.93 1.44
C VAL A 52 -5.53 -12.13 0.53
N ALA A 53 -6.18 -13.23 0.82
CA ALA A 53 -5.96 -14.48 0.11
C ALA A 53 -6.52 -14.40 -1.30
N GLY A 54 -5.81 -15.00 -2.24
CA GLY A 54 -6.30 -15.17 -3.60
C GLY A 54 -6.22 -13.93 -4.47
N GLU A 55 -5.65 -12.84 -3.99
CA GLU A 55 -5.58 -11.59 -4.74
C GLU A 55 -4.16 -11.30 -5.23
N THR A 56 -4.06 -10.36 -6.17
CA THR A 56 -2.78 -9.93 -6.74
C THR A 56 -2.67 -8.42 -6.61
N GLY A 57 -1.52 -7.89 -7.02
CA GLY A 57 -1.30 -6.46 -7.02
C GLY A 57 -2.27 -5.68 -7.89
N GLU A 58 -2.93 -6.33 -8.86
CA GLU A 58 -3.93 -5.65 -9.67
C GLU A 58 -5.06 -5.09 -8.81
N LEU A 59 -5.45 -5.82 -7.76
CA LEU A 59 -6.46 -5.32 -6.85
C LEU A 59 -6.01 -4.03 -6.18
N VAL A 60 -4.75 -3.95 -5.78
CA VAL A 60 -4.20 -2.75 -5.16
C VAL A 60 -4.28 -1.57 -6.12
N ASP A 61 -3.88 -1.79 -7.37
CA ASP A 61 -3.94 -0.73 -8.38
C ASP A 61 -5.37 -0.25 -8.59
N GLU A 62 -6.34 -1.15 -8.56
CA GLU A 62 -7.75 -0.80 -8.71
C GLU A 62 -8.25 0.03 -7.53
N ILE A 63 -7.87 -0.36 -6.31
CA ILE A 63 -8.32 0.34 -5.10
C ILE A 63 -7.86 1.80 -5.13
N VAL A 64 -6.61 2.04 -5.52
CA VAL A 64 -6.05 3.39 -5.49
C VAL A 64 -6.22 4.14 -6.81
N GLY A 65 -6.63 3.45 -7.87
CA GLY A 65 -6.84 4.08 -9.16
C GLY A 65 -5.55 4.48 -9.88
N LEU A 66 -4.47 3.73 -9.69
CA LEU A 66 -3.19 4.04 -10.31
C LEU A 66 -2.48 2.76 -10.69
N SER A 67 -2.31 2.55 -12.00
CA SER A 67 -1.61 1.39 -12.52
C SER A 67 -0.15 1.42 -12.11
N GLY A 68 0.38 0.29 -11.64
CA GLY A 68 1.77 0.19 -11.21
C GLY A 68 2.01 0.53 -9.77
N PHE A 69 0.98 0.92 -9.02
CA PHE A 69 1.16 1.31 -7.62
C PHE A 69 1.60 0.12 -6.76
N ALA A 70 1.00 -1.05 -7.01
CA ALA A 70 1.37 -2.26 -6.26
C ALA A 70 2.84 -2.61 -6.48
N GLN A 71 3.29 -2.54 -7.73
CA GLN A 71 4.68 -2.84 -8.07
C GLN A 71 5.63 -1.90 -7.32
N ALA A 72 5.29 -0.62 -7.28
CA ALA A 72 6.08 0.37 -6.57
C ALA A 72 6.12 0.07 -5.07
N LEU A 73 4.99 -0.32 -4.49
CA LEU A 73 4.93 -0.70 -3.08
C LEU A 73 5.81 -1.91 -2.79
N VAL A 74 5.80 -2.90 -3.68
CA VAL A 74 6.65 -4.08 -3.52
C VAL A 74 8.12 -3.66 -3.52
N SER A 75 8.49 -2.72 -4.39
CA SER A 75 9.88 -2.29 -4.51
C SER A 75 10.40 -1.59 -3.26
N VAL A 76 9.52 -0.96 -2.47
CA VAL A 76 9.93 -0.31 -1.22
C VAL A 76 9.66 -1.19 0.01
N GLY A 77 9.15 -2.41 -0.19
CA GLY A 77 8.94 -3.35 0.90
C GLY A 77 7.65 -3.14 1.68
N TRP A 78 6.69 -2.39 1.13
CA TRP A 78 5.43 -2.10 1.81
C TRP A 78 4.28 -2.98 1.33
N LEU A 79 4.53 -3.85 0.38
CA LEU A 79 3.57 -4.85 -0.08
C LEU A 79 4.36 -6.07 -0.51
N ALA A 80 3.81 -7.24 -0.29
CA ALA A 80 4.39 -8.48 -0.78
C ALA A 80 3.30 -9.29 -1.46
N GLU A 81 3.69 -10.00 -2.51
CA GLU A 81 2.81 -10.92 -3.21
C GLU A 81 3.39 -12.32 -3.07
N ASP A 82 2.53 -13.29 -2.88
CA ASP A 82 2.94 -14.68 -2.85
C ASP A 82 1.84 -15.52 -3.49
N GLN A 83 2.01 -16.84 -3.48
CA GLN A 83 1.03 -17.74 -4.08
C GLN A 83 -0.31 -17.72 -3.35
N GLY A 84 -0.30 -17.31 -2.10
CA GLY A 84 -1.51 -17.26 -1.30
C GLY A 84 -2.26 -15.95 -1.39
N GLY A 85 -1.66 -14.91 -1.99
CA GLY A 85 -2.32 -13.62 -2.10
C GLY A 85 -1.38 -12.45 -1.92
N ILE A 86 -1.91 -11.34 -1.37
CA ILE A 86 -1.12 -10.13 -1.11
C ILE A 86 -1.13 -9.86 0.39
N VAL A 87 -0.05 -9.24 0.86
CA VAL A 87 0.11 -8.95 2.29
C VAL A 87 0.83 -7.62 2.47
N ILE A 88 0.41 -6.87 3.48
CA ILE A 88 1.14 -5.69 3.94
C ILE A 88 2.05 -6.16 5.07
N PRO A 89 3.39 -6.17 4.87
CA PRO A 89 4.31 -6.60 5.93
C PRO A 89 4.30 -5.61 7.07
N ASN A 90 4.56 -6.11 8.25
CA ASN A 90 4.69 -5.25 9.43
C ASN A 90 6.08 -4.72 9.60
#